data_ffb2478a716a97e0c46a3b5f1b171f09
#
_entry.id   ffb2478a716a97e0c46a3b5f1b171f09
#
_cell.length_a   1.000
_cell.length_b   1.000
_cell.length_c   1.000
_cell.angle_alpha   90.00
_cell.angle_beta   90.00
_cell.angle_gamma   90.00
#
_symmetry.space_group_name_H-M   'P 1'
#
loop_
_entity.id
_entity.type
_entity.pdbx_description
1 polymer ?
#
loop_
_entity_poly.entity_id
_entity_poly.type
_entity_poly.pdbx_seq_one_letter_code
_entity_poly.pdbx_strand_id
1 'polypeptide(L)'
;MKIYPKFTNEELAALSLGGELPHHVGIIMDGNGRWAKKRLLPRSAGHRAGMESLHQIVRTTHSLGIEALTVYAFSTENWARPAAEIDALFKLLSEYFYKEIDELNLNSVRIRTLGELSAFKPGLRSLMEDAVERTKHNTGLCFNIAVNYGSRDEIVHAVRRIAAEGIAPDVVTEQTIADRLYTSGLPELDLIIRTAGEERLSNFLLWQAAYAEFVFSKT
;
A
#
# COMPACT_ATOMS: atom_id res chain seq x y z
N MET A 1 3.14 17.02 -15.51
CA MET A 1 2.60 15.64 -15.51
C MET A 1 3.43 14.80 -16.46
N LYS A 2 3.86 13.63 -16.01
CA LYS A 2 4.71 12.73 -16.81
C LYS A 2 3.97 11.44 -17.12
N ILE A 3 4.15 10.91 -18.34
CA ILE A 3 3.70 9.56 -18.69
C ILE A 3 4.75 8.57 -18.18
N TYR A 4 4.31 7.49 -17.54
CA TYR A 4 5.17 6.40 -17.09
C TYR A 4 5.45 5.47 -18.26
N PRO A 5 6.70 5.38 -18.77
CA PRO A 5 7.01 4.44 -19.83
C PRO A 5 6.84 3.01 -19.34
N LYS A 6 6.45 2.10 -20.22
CA LYS A 6 6.54 0.66 -19.97
C LYS A 6 7.93 0.20 -20.41
N PHE A 7 8.53 -0.71 -19.62
CA PHE A 7 9.74 -1.40 -20.06
C PHE A 7 9.42 -2.32 -21.23
N THR A 8 10.29 -2.34 -22.22
CA THR A 8 10.25 -3.33 -23.32
C THR A 8 10.79 -4.67 -22.81
N ASN A 9 10.49 -5.75 -23.54
CA ASN A 9 11.03 -7.08 -23.22
C ASN A 9 12.57 -7.10 -23.24
N GLU A 10 13.20 -6.30 -24.10
CA GLU A 10 14.66 -6.18 -24.16
C GLU A 10 15.23 -5.50 -22.91
N GLU A 11 14.58 -4.42 -22.43
CA GLU A 11 14.97 -3.73 -21.20
C GLU A 11 14.76 -4.63 -19.96
N LEU A 12 13.66 -5.40 -19.89
CA LEU A 12 13.43 -6.37 -18.82
C LEU A 12 14.50 -7.48 -18.83
N ALA A 13 14.85 -7.99 -20.00
CA ALA A 13 15.91 -8.97 -20.15
C ALA A 13 17.28 -8.41 -19.73
N ALA A 14 17.58 -7.15 -20.08
CA ALA A 14 18.82 -6.47 -19.67
C ALA A 14 18.93 -6.26 -18.16
N LEU A 15 17.80 -6.15 -17.46
CA LEU A 15 17.75 -6.08 -15.99
C LEU A 15 17.90 -7.46 -15.32
N SER A 16 18.18 -8.51 -16.09
CA SER A 16 18.26 -9.91 -15.63
C SER A 16 16.96 -10.41 -14.96
N LEU A 17 15.83 -9.83 -15.32
CA LEU A 17 14.50 -10.26 -14.88
C LEU A 17 14.02 -11.40 -15.79
N GLY A 18 14.79 -12.48 -15.85
CA GLY A 18 14.53 -13.64 -16.71
C GLY A 18 13.45 -14.59 -16.22
N GLY A 19 12.78 -14.26 -15.12
CA GLY A 19 11.66 -15.02 -14.55
C GLY A 19 10.33 -14.29 -14.71
N GLU A 20 9.28 -14.88 -14.18
CA GLU A 20 7.99 -14.21 -14.06
C GLU A 20 8.08 -13.07 -13.04
N LEU A 21 7.54 -11.89 -13.41
CA LEU A 21 7.45 -10.77 -12.49
C LEU A 21 6.31 -11.03 -11.50
N PRO A 22 6.41 -10.55 -10.24
CA PRO A 22 5.30 -10.65 -9.30
C PRO A 22 4.09 -9.86 -9.82
N HIS A 23 2.89 -10.42 -9.64
CA HIS A 23 1.65 -9.74 -9.96
C HIS A 23 1.28 -8.72 -8.88
N HIS A 24 1.59 -9.02 -7.61
CA HIS A 24 1.29 -8.15 -6.48
C HIS A 24 2.47 -8.04 -5.53
N VAL A 25 2.87 -6.80 -5.27
CA VAL A 25 3.96 -6.48 -4.33
C VAL A 25 3.43 -5.71 -3.14
N GLY A 26 3.75 -6.17 -1.94
CA GLY A 26 3.51 -5.46 -0.68
C GLY A 26 4.79 -4.77 -0.18
N ILE A 27 4.70 -3.51 0.26
CA ILE A 27 5.86 -2.78 0.79
C ILE A 27 5.60 -2.21 2.17
N ILE A 28 6.44 -2.59 3.14
CA ILE A 28 6.50 -1.98 4.46
C ILE A 28 7.59 -0.90 4.43
N MET A 29 7.16 0.36 4.37
CA MET A 29 8.04 1.53 4.29
C MET A 29 8.59 1.90 5.67
N ASP A 30 9.65 1.21 6.09
CA ASP A 30 10.33 1.47 7.37
C ASP A 30 11.63 2.26 7.19
N GLY A 31 12.16 2.82 8.28
CA GLY A 31 13.47 3.45 8.33
C GLY A 31 13.50 4.96 8.13
N ASN A 32 12.42 5.62 7.74
CA ASN A 32 12.37 7.06 7.47
C ASN A 32 12.86 7.91 8.66
N GLY A 33 12.47 7.56 9.90
CA GLY A 33 12.92 8.23 11.11
C GLY A 33 14.41 8.00 11.39
N ARG A 34 14.90 6.77 11.17
CA ARG A 34 16.33 6.41 11.32
C ARG A 34 17.20 7.14 10.28
N TRP A 35 16.70 7.21 9.05
CA TRP A 35 17.36 7.96 7.96
C TRP A 35 17.52 9.44 8.29
N ALA A 36 16.48 10.10 8.83
CA ALA A 36 16.54 11.49 9.27
C ALA A 36 17.52 11.67 10.43
N LYS A 37 17.45 10.80 11.46
CA LYS A 37 18.34 10.85 12.62
C LYS A 37 19.82 10.73 12.23
N LYS A 38 20.18 9.85 11.30
CA LYS A 38 21.56 9.71 10.79
C LYS A 38 22.07 10.98 10.10
N ARG A 39 21.17 11.86 9.65
CA ARG A 39 21.48 13.13 8.96
C ARG A 39 21.25 14.36 9.82
N LEU A 40 20.98 14.17 11.12
CA LEU A 40 20.66 15.26 12.06
C LEU A 40 19.44 16.09 11.61
N LEU A 41 18.51 15.47 10.90
CA LEU A 41 17.29 16.08 10.41
C LEU A 41 16.08 15.71 11.28
N PRO A 42 15.05 16.55 11.33
CA PRO A 42 13.81 16.22 11.99
C PRO A 42 13.13 15.00 11.32
N ARG A 43 12.38 14.22 12.09
CA ARG A 43 11.72 12.99 11.62
C ARG A 43 10.80 13.23 10.40
N SER A 44 10.15 14.40 10.35
CA SER A 44 9.32 14.83 9.22
C SER A 44 10.08 14.93 7.90
N ALA A 45 11.36 15.27 7.92
CA ALA A 45 12.20 15.27 6.70
C ALA A 45 12.42 13.85 6.17
N GLY A 46 12.55 12.85 7.06
CA GLY A 46 12.61 11.45 6.67
C GLY A 46 11.33 10.96 6.04
N HIS A 47 10.18 11.32 6.60
CA HIS A 47 8.89 10.97 6.00
C HIS A 47 8.71 11.62 4.63
N ARG A 48 9.13 12.87 4.44
CA ARG A 48 9.09 13.55 3.13
C ARG A 48 9.98 12.85 2.11
N ALA A 49 11.20 12.46 2.48
CA ALA A 49 12.09 11.68 1.62
C ALA A 49 11.47 10.31 1.25
N GLY A 50 10.78 9.66 2.20
CA GLY A 50 10.02 8.43 1.96
C GLY A 50 8.89 8.61 0.94
N MET A 51 8.20 9.76 0.92
CA MET A 51 7.17 10.05 -0.07
C MET A 51 7.75 10.23 -1.48
N GLU A 52 8.92 10.87 -1.62
CA GLU A 52 9.62 10.95 -2.91
C GLU A 52 10.08 9.57 -3.40
N SER A 53 10.54 8.70 -2.49
CA SER A 53 10.86 7.30 -2.81
C SER A 53 9.62 6.54 -3.25
N LEU A 54 8.48 6.73 -2.58
CA LEU A 54 7.21 6.10 -2.93
C LEU A 54 6.77 6.49 -4.36
N HIS A 55 6.89 7.76 -4.72
CA HIS A 55 6.61 8.23 -6.07
C HIS A 55 7.43 7.45 -7.12
N GLN A 56 8.75 7.27 -6.91
CA GLN A 56 9.60 6.50 -7.81
C GLN A 56 9.19 5.01 -7.85
N ILE A 57 8.86 4.42 -6.71
CA ILE A 57 8.40 3.03 -6.60
C ILE A 57 7.12 2.82 -7.43
N VAL A 58 6.11 3.67 -7.26
CA VAL A 58 4.85 3.57 -8.02
C VAL A 58 5.12 3.63 -9.52
N ARG A 59 5.96 4.55 -9.98
CA ARG A 59 6.34 4.67 -11.40
C ARG A 59 7.05 3.43 -11.90
N THR A 60 8.05 2.94 -11.16
CA THR A 60 8.81 1.75 -11.53
C THR A 60 7.91 0.51 -11.57
N THR A 61 7.06 0.31 -10.56
CA THR A 61 6.11 -0.81 -10.50
C THR A 61 5.15 -0.79 -11.68
N HIS A 62 4.62 0.40 -12.02
CA HIS A 62 3.79 0.58 -13.22
C HIS A 62 4.57 0.26 -14.51
N SER A 63 5.82 0.76 -14.62
CA SER A 63 6.67 0.55 -15.82
C SER A 63 7.04 -0.92 -16.02
N LEU A 64 7.23 -1.68 -14.93
CA LEU A 64 7.45 -3.12 -14.95
C LEU A 64 6.21 -3.91 -15.39
N GLY A 65 5.02 -3.32 -15.37
CA GLY A 65 3.78 -4.01 -15.71
C GLY A 65 3.20 -4.84 -14.57
N ILE A 66 3.65 -4.62 -13.33
CA ILE A 66 3.10 -5.24 -12.13
C ILE A 66 1.65 -4.78 -11.96
N GLU A 67 0.75 -5.72 -11.61
CA GLU A 67 -0.69 -5.46 -11.56
C GLU A 67 -1.12 -4.73 -10.29
N ALA A 68 -0.52 -5.06 -9.14
CA ALA A 68 -0.88 -4.47 -7.85
C ALA A 68 0.34 -4.11 -7.00
N LEU A 69 0.28 -2.94 -6.37
CA LEU A 69 1.24 -2.48 -5.36
C LEU A 69 0.47 -2.10 -4.11
N THR A 70 0.79 -2.72 -2.97
CA THR A 70 0.21 -2.35 -1.68
C THR A 70 1.30 -1.79 -0.77
N VAL A 71 1.10 -0.55 -0.27
CA VAL A 71 2.06 0.10 0.62
C VAL A 71 1.46 0.31 2.02
N TYR A 72 2.26 0.05 3.05
CA TYR A 72 1.87 0.24 4.44
C TYR A 72 2.13 1.68 4.86
N ALA A 73 1.13 2.55 4.71
CA ALA A 73 1.26 3.98 4.97
C ALA A 73 1.00 4.35 6.44
N PHE A 74 -0.01 3.74 7.08
CA PHE A 74 -0.36 4.00 8.47
C PHE A 74 -1.05 2.79 9.10
N SER A 75 -0.41 2.20 10.12
CA SER A 75 -0.99 1.06 10.84
C SER A 75 -1.91 1.47 11.99
N THR A 76 -2.79 0.56 12.42
CA THR A 76 -3.62 0.78 13.62
C THR A 76 -2.78 1.04 14.87
N GLU A 77 -1.59 0.44 14.99
CA GLU A 77 -0.67 0.67 16.09
C GLU A 77 -0.02 2.08 16.06
N ASN A 78 -0.02 2.75 14.92
CA ASN A 78 0.55 4.10 14.78
C ASN A 78 -0.26 5.18 15.51
N TRP A 79 -1.52 4.90 15.88
CA TRP A 79 -2.29 5.82 16.72
C TRP A 79 -1.68 6.04 18.12
N ALA A 80 -0.82 5.14 18.58
CA ALA A 80 -0.07 5.32 19.83
C ALA A 80 1.08 6.33 19.73
N ARG A 81 1.38 6.86 18.54
CA ARG A 81 2.43 7.90 18.34
C ARG A 81 1.97 9.26 18.89
N PRO A 82 2.92 10.17 19.19
CA PRO A 82 2.58 11.54 19.55
C PRO A 82 1.69 12.22 18.50
N ALA A 83 0.67 12.94 18.95
CA ALA A 83 -0.31 13.58 18.06
C ALA A 83 0.32 14.47 17.00
N ALA A 84 1.37 15.23 17.36
CA ALA A 84 2.10 16.08 16.41
C ALA A 84 2.79 15.29 15.28
N GLU A 85 3.23 14.05 15.55
CA GLU A 85 3.79 13.16 14.52
C GLU A 85 2.68 12.65 13.60
N ILE A 86 1.54 12.27 14.16
CA ILE A 86 0.37 11.80 13.40
C ILE A 86 -0.14 12.92 12.49
N ASP A 87 -0.31 14.14 13.01
CA ASP A 87 -0.74 15.30 12.21
C ASP A 87 0.24 15.61 11.08
N ALA A 88 1.55 15.50 11.32
CA ALA A 88 2.58 15.69 10.28
C ALA A 88 2.49 14.60 9.20
N LEU A 89 2.24 13.33 9.56
CA LEU A 89 2.06 12.24 8.62
C LEU A 89 0.81 12.44 7.75
N PHE A 90 -0.31 12.83 8.36
CA PHE A 90 -1.56 13.08 7.64
C PHE A 90 -1.46 14.29 6.71
N LYS A 91 -0.73 15.33 7.11
CA LYS A 91 -0.42 16.45 6.23
C LYS A 91 0.38 16.01 5.01
N LEU A 92 1.42 15.19 5.19
CA LEU A 92 2.22 14.64 4.08
C LEU A 92 1.38 13.73 3.16
N LEU A 93 0.50 12.91 3.73
CA LEU A 93 -0.40 12.07 2.95
C LEU A 93 -1.37 12.94 2.12
N SER A 94 -1.91 14.01 2.70
CA SER A 94 -2.75 14.98 1.98
C SER A 94 -1.97 15.66 0.84
N GLU A 95 -0.74 16.15 1.12
CA GLU A 95 0.13 16.77 0.13
C GLU A 95 0.42 15.80 -1.03
N TYR A 96 0.61 14.51 -0.74
CA TYR A 96 0.83 13.47 -1.74
C TYR A 96 -0.37 13.33 -2.67
N PHE A 97 -1.57 13.14 -2.12
CA PHE A 97 -2.78 13.02 -2.94
C PHE A 97 -2.99 14.25 -3.83
N TYR A 98 -2.88 15.46 -3.29
CA TYR A 98 -3.03 16.69 -4.08
C TYR A 98 -2.02 16.80 -5.22
N LYS A 99 -0.79 16.37 -4.99
CA LYS A 99 0.29 16.49 -5.97
C LYS A 99 0.23 15.40 -7.03
N GLU A 100 -0.11 14.17 -6.65
CA GLU A 100 0.12 12.99 -7.49
C GLU A 100 -1.14 12.50 -8.20
N ILE A 101 -2.35 12.83 -7.72
CA ILE A 101 -3.61 12.25 -8.24
C ILE A 101 -3.77 12.44 -9.75
N ASP A 102 -3.45 13.63 -10.27
CA ASP A 102 -3.62 13.92 -11.69
C ASP A 102 -2.62 13.14 -12.55
N GLU A 103 -1.38 12.98 -12.07
CA GLU A 103 -0.36 12.19 -12.77
C GLU A 103 -0.67 10.69 -12.70
N LEU A 104 -1.13 10.19 -11.56
CA LEU A 104 -1.56 8.80 -11.40
C LEU A 104 -2.75 8.48 -12.32
N ASN A 105 -3.75 9.36 -12.36
CA ASN A 105 -4.92 9.20 -13.22
C ASN A 105 -4.55 9.22 -14.72
N LEU A 106 -3.66 10.15 -15.13
CA LEU A 106 -3.15 10.21 -16.51
C LEU A 106 -2.46 8.91 -16.93
N ASN A 107 -1.80 8.23 -16.00
CA ASN A 107 -1.10 6.96 -16.23
C ASN A 107 -1.99 5.74 -15.99
N SER A 108 -3.31 5.91 -15.94
CA SER A 108 -4.27 4.83 -15.70
C SER A 108 -4.01 4.03 -14.42
N VAL A 109 -3.37 4.63 -13.41
CA VAL A 109 -3.20 4.02 -12.09
C VAL A 109 -4.53 4.09 -11.34
N ARG A 110 -4.99 2.94 -10.86
CA ARG A 110 -6.19 2.82 -10.02
C ARG A 110 -5.80 2.90 -8.56
N ILE A 111 -6.34 3.87 -7.82
CA ILE A 111 -6.09 4.01 -6.39
C ILE A 111 -7.15 3.24 -5.59
N ARG A 112 -6.70 2.53 -4.55
CA ARG A 112 -7.55 1.94 -3.51
C ARG A 112 -6.99 2.27 -2.13
N THR A 113 -7.86 2.37 -1.15
CA THR A 113 -7.49 2.44 0.27
C THR A 113 -7.86 1.14 0.95
N LEU A 114 -6.96 0.59 1.76
CA LEU A 114 -7.19 -0.58 2.58
C LEU A 114 -7.20 -0.15 4.05
N GLY A 115 -8.27 -0.48 4.77
CA GLY A 115 -8.45 -0.13 6.18
C GLY A 115 -9.67 0.78 6.41
N GLU A 116 -9.87 1.18 7.67
CA GLU A 116 -11.06 1.90 8.12
C GLU A 116 -10.84 3.42 8.07
N LEU A 117 -11.54 4.09 7.15
CA LEU A 117 -11.38 5.53 6.91
C LEU A 117 -12.17 6.42 7.88
N SER A 118 -13.14 5.88 8.63
CA SER A 118 -13.98 6.66 9.55
C SER A 118 -13.19 7.31 10.69
N ALA A 119 -12.01 6.76 11.02
CA ALA A 119 -11.13 7.31 12.04
C ALA A 119 -10.41 8.62 11.63
N PHE A 120 -10.40 8.95 10.34
CA PHE A 120 -9.73 10.17 9.85
C PHE A 120 -10.63 11.40 9.91
N LYS A 121 -10.01 12.57 10.06
CA LYS A 121 -10.70 13.87 9.96
C LYS A 121 -11.39 13.98 8.59
N PRO A 122 -12.56 14.61 8.49
CA PRO A 122 -13.37 14.67 7.26
C PRO A 122 -12.57 15.11 6.02
N GLY A 123 -11.71 16.11 6.13
CA GLY A 123 -10.94 16.63 4.99
C GLY A 123 -9.98 15.61 4.38
N LEU A 124 -9.24 14.85 5.19
CA LEU A 124 -8.35 13.81 4.68
C LEU A 124 -9.14 12.62 4.14
N ARG A 125 -10.23 12.25 4.84
CA ARG A 125 -11.11 11.19 4.39
C ARG A 125 -11.70 11.48 3.01
N SER A 126 -12.32 12.67 2.83
CA SER A 126 -12.88 13.07 1.53
C SER A 126 -11.84 13.10 0.41
N LEU A 127 -10.60 13.51 0.73
CA LEU A 127 -9.51 13.52 -0.26
C LEU A 127 -9.15 12.11 -0.72
N MET A 128 -9.10 11.13 0.19
CA MET A 128 -8.85 9.73 -0.15
C MET A 128 -10.02 9.14 -0.96
N GLU A 129 -11.26 9.40 -0.54
CA GLU A 129 -12.48 8.97 -1.24
C GLU A 129 -12.56 9.55 -2.66
N ASP A 130 -12.21 10.84 -2.85
CA ASP A 130 -12.14 11.50 -4.16
C ASP A 130 -11.07 10.84 -5.05
N ALA A 131 -9.89 10.56 -4.52
CA ALA A 131 -8.82 9.90 -5.26
C ALA A 131 -9.24 8.51 -5.76
N VAL A 132 -9.91 7.72 -4.91
CA VAL A 132 -10.46 6.41 -5.28
C VAL A 132 -11.52 6.57 -6.37
N GLU A 133 -12.47 7.50 -6.20
CA GLU A 133 -13.57 7.71 -7.15
C GLU A 133 -13.07 8.16 -8.52
N ARG A 134 -12.13 9.11 -8.55
CA ARG A 134 -11.54 9.64 -9.80
C ARG A 134 -10.78 8.59 -10.60
N THR A 135 -10.24 7.57 -9.94
CA THR A 135 -9.38 6.56 -10.58
C THR A 135 -10.03 5.18 -10.69
N LYS A 136 -11.28 5.01 -10.26
CA LYS A 136 -11.95 3.70 -10.15
C LYS A 136 -12.07 2.91 -11.47
N HIS A 137 -12.09 3.61 -12.61
CA HIS A 137 -12.18 3.00 -13.94
C HIS A 137 -10.82 2.79 -14.61
N ASN A 138 -9.72 3.16 -13.97
CA ASN A 138 -8.39 2.94 -14.49
C ASN A 138 -8.04 1.44 -14.46
N THR A 139 -7.33 1.00 -15.51
CA THR A 139 -7.04 -0.41 -15.78
C THR A 139 -5.54 -0.74 -15.70
N GLY A 140 -4.71 0.22 -15.33
CA GLY A 140 -3.27 0.02 -15.14
C GLY A 140 -2.95 -0.53 -13.75
N LEU A 141 -1.81 -0.10 -13.18
CA LEU A 141 -1.40 -0.50 -11.82
C LEU A 141 -2.51 -0.22 -10.80
N CYS A 142 -2.88 -1.21 -10.01
CA CYS A 142 -3.72 -1.03 -8.83
C CYS A 142 -2.83 -0.63 -7.63
N PHE A 143 -2.83 0.66 -7.29
CA PHE A 143 -2.06 1.20 -6.18
C PHE A 143 -2.91 1.25 -4.91
N ASN A 144 -2.59 0.35 -3.97
CA ASN A 144 -3.31 0.19 -2.72
C ASN A 144 -2.54 0.85 -1.57
N ILE A 145 -3.21 1.74 -0.84
CA ILE A 145 -2.65 2.47 0.28
C ILE A 145 -3.29 1.96 1.57
N ALA A 146 -2.54 1.15 2.34
CA ALA A 146 -2.99 0.64 3.62
C ALA A 146 -2.87 1.73 4.68
N VAL A 147 -4.02 2.29 5.11
CA VAL A 147 -4.15 3.38 6.09
C VAL A 147 -5.14 3.00 7.18
N ASN A 148 -4.78 3.26 8.42
CA ASN A 148 -5.53 2.75 9.58
C ASN A 148 -5.81 1.26 9.41
N TYR A 149 -4.77 0.55 8.97
CA TYR A 149 -4.83 -0.85 8.59
C TYR A 149 -4.08 -1.72 9.60
N GLY A 150 -4.62 -2.89 9.85
CA GLY A 150 -3.97 -3.99 10.54
C GLY A 150 -4.62 -5.29 10.08
N SER A 151 -3.82 -6.30 9.70
CA SER A 151 -4.36 -7.53 9.13
C SER A 151 -5.26 -8.30 10.10
N ARG A 152 -4.97 -8.23 11.41
CA ARG A 152 -5.86 -8.83 12.42
C ARG A 152 -7.23 -8.14 12.44
N ASP A 153 -7.26 -6.81 12.33
CA ASP A 153 -8.50 -6.03 12.25
C ASP A 153 -9.24 -6.31 10.94
N GLU A 154 -8.52 -6.46 9.84
CA GLU A 154 -9.07 -6.84 8.53
C GLU A 154 -9.77 -8.20 8.59
N ILE A 155 -9.14 -9.21 9.21
CA ILE A 155 -9.74 -10.54 9.40
C ILE A 155 -11.00 -10.45 10.25
N VAL A 156 -10.96 -9.70 11.36
CA VAL A 156 -12.15 -9.46 12.21
C VAL A 156 -13.25 -8.76 11.41
N HIS A 157 -12.90 -7.79 10.57
CA HIS A 157 -13.84 -7.12 9.66
C HIS A 157 -14.50 -8.12 8.70
N ALA A 158 -13.72 -9.00 8.06
CA ALA A 158 -14.24 -10.04 7.18
C ALA A 158 -15.21 -10.99 7.90
N VAL A 159 -14.86 -11.44 9.12
CA VAL A 159 -15.73 -12.29 9.96
C VAL A 159 -17.04 -11.56 10.32
N ARG A 160 -16.98 -10.27 10.67
CA ARG A 160 -18.19 -9.48 10.95
C ARG A 160 -19.09 -9.36 9.73
N ARG A 161 -18.53 -9.19 8.53
CA ARG A 161 -19.29 -9.18 7.28
C ARG A 161 -19.98 -10.52 7.03
N ILE A 162 -19.26 -11.64 7.20
CA ILE A 162 -19.82 -12.99 7.08
C ILE A 162 -21.03 -13.16 8.00
N ALA A 163 -20.90 -12.78 9.26
CA ALA A 163 -21.98 -12.85 10.24
C ALA A 163 -23.17 -11.93 9.88
N ALA A 164 -22.89 -10.71 9.42
CA ALA A 164 -23.93 -9.74 9.03
C ALA A 164 -24.68 -10.18 7.76
N GLU A 165 -24.03 -10.90 6.85
CA GLU A 165 -24.61 -11.47 5.63
C GLU A 165 -25.40 -12.76 5.90
N GLY A 166 -25.37 -13.27 7.15
CA GLY A 166 -26.09 -14.49 7.55
C GLY A 166 -25.54 -15.78 6.94
N ILE A 167 -24.25 -15.81 6.58
CA ILE A 167 -23.60 -16.99 6.02
C ILE A 167 -23.45 -18.05 7.12
N ALA A 168 -23.97 -19.25 6.86
CA ALA A 168 -23.90 -20.34 7.83
C ALA A 168 -22.45 -20.80 8.05
N PRO A 169 -22.03 -21.12 9.30
CA PRO A 169 -20.64 -21.46 9.59
C PRO A 169 -20.08 -22.65 8.80
N ASP A 170 -20.90 -23.61 8.47
CA ASP A 170 -20.54 -24.83 7.75
C ASP A 170 -20.24 -24.64 6.26
N VAL A 171 -20.63 -23.48 5.67
CA VAL A 171 -20.32 -23.13 4.29
C VAL A 171 -19.21 -22.08 4.18
N VAL A 172 -18.62 -21.62 5.30
CA VAL A 172 -17.50 -20.68 5.29
C VAL A 172 -16.25 -21.40 4.80
N THR A 173 -15.61 -20.85 3.76
CA THR A 173 -14.36 -21.33 3.18
C THR A 173 -13.29 -20.23 3.25
N GLU A 174 -12.04 -20.55 2.90
CA GLU A 174 -10.96 -19.55 2.75
C GLU A 174 -11.39 -18.48 1.73
N GLN A 175 -12.02 -18.87 0.63
CA GLN A 175 -12.52 -17.93 -0.38
C GLN A 175 -13.62 -17.03 0.18
N THR A 176 -14.51 -17.56 1.04
CA THR A 176 -15.51 -16.75 1.73
C THR A 176 -14.91 -15.63 2.54
N ILE A 177 -13.77 -15.88 3.19
CA ILE A 177 -13.00 -14.87 3.94
C ILE A 177 -12.30 -13.93 2.98
N ALA A 178 -11.56 -14.45 1.99
CA ALA A 178 -10.79 -13.67 1.01
C ALA A 178 -11.66 -12.63 0.28
N ASP A 179 -12.88 -12.99 -0.10
CA ASP A 179 -13.84 -12.10 -0.76
C ASP A 179 -14.30 -10.92 0.12
N ARG A 180 -14.02 -10.97 1.42
CA ARG A 180 -14.44 -9.93 2.39
C ARG A 180 -13.27 -9.18 3.01
N LEU A 181 -12.05 -9.55 2.65
CA LEU A 181 -10.86 -8.76 2.98
C LEU A 181 -10.84 -7.46 2.17
N TYR A 182 -10.10 -6.47 2.63
CA TYR A 182 -9.90 -5.22 1.89
C TYR A 182 -9.18 -5.43 0.56
N THR A 183 -8.42 -6.52 0.43
CA THR A 183 -7.70 -6.93 -0.79
C THR A 183 -8.55 -7.70 -1.79
N SER A 184 -9.83 -7.93 -1.51
CA SER A 184 -10.72 -8.66 -2.43
C SER A 184 -10.64 -8.13 -3.86
N GLY A 185 -10.48 -9.06 -4.83
CA GLY A 185 -10.35 -8.75 -6.25
C GLY A 185 -8.97 -8.25 -6.68
N LEU A 186 -7.96 -8.26 -5.80
CA LEU A 186 -6.55 -8.12 -6.18
C LEU A 186 -5.96 -9.50 -6.53
N PRO A 187 -4.89 -9.55 -7.34
CA PRO A 187 -4.13 -10.78 -7.50
C PRO A 187 -3.52 -11.24 -6.16
N GLU A 188 -3.14 -12.50 -6.08
CA GLU A 188 -2.41 -13.06 -4.95
C GLU A 188 -1.16 -12.23 -4.66
N LEU A 189 -0.76 -12.17 -3.39
CA LEU A 189 0.42 -11.45 -2.97
C LEU A 189 1.66 -12.32 -3.18
N ASP A 190 2.53 -11.94 -4.12
CA ASP A 190 3.72 -12.73 -4.45
C ASP A 190 4.94 -12.33 -3.63
N LEU A 191 5.07 -11.03 -3.30
CA LEU A 191 6.28 -10.50 -2.69
C LEU A 191 5.98 -9.44 -1.64
N ILE A 192 6.61 -9.56 -0.46
CA ILE A 192 6.68 -8.49 0.53
C ILE A 192 8.11 -7.97 0.65
N ILE A 193 8.27 -6.66 0.49
CA ILE A 193 9.53 -5.97 0.71
C ILE A 193 9.42 -5.14 1.99
N ARG A 194 10.40 -5.28 2.90
CA ARG A 194 10.55 -4.40 4.05
C ARG A 194 11.92 -3.79 4.10
N THR A 195 11.96 -2.46 4.22
CA THR A 195 13.21 -1.70 4.33
C THR A 195 13.70 -1.58 5.78
N ALA A 196 14.95 -1.10 5.94
CA ALA A 196 15.57 -0.76 7.21
C ALA A 196 15.95 -1.92 8.14
N GLY A 197 16.06 -3.16 7.62
CA GLY A 197 16.64 -4.29 8.33
C GLY A 197 15.79 -4.90 9.44
N GLU A 198 14.51 -4.61 9.47
CA GLU A 198 13.56 -5.26 10.38
C GLU A 198 12.93 -6.47 9.67
N GLU A 199 12.96 -7.64 10.31
CA GLU A 199 12.54 -8.93 9.72
C GLU A 199 11.23 -9.42 10.34
N ARG A 200 10.18 -8.58 10.29
CA ARG A 200 8.82 -8.90 10.76
C ARG A 200 7.77 -8.21 9.91
N LEU A 201 6.54 -8.77 9.86
CA LEU A 201 5.43 -8.22 9.07
C LEU A 201 4.69 -7.07 9.76
N SER A 202 4.80 -6.93 11.05
CA SER A 202 4.14 -5.86 11.83
C SER A 202 2.63 -5.75 11.53
N ASN A 203 1.93 -6.88 11.51
CA ASN A 203 0.49 -6.95 11.25
C ASN A 203 0.07 -6.48 9.84
N PHE A 204 0.98 -6.60 8.83
CA PHE A 204 0.72 -6.23 7.45
C PHE A 204 0.43 -7.46 6.61
N LEU A 205 -0.71 -7.50 5.93
CA LEU A 205 -1.16 -8.48 4.95
C LEU A 205 -0.94 -9.95 5.38
N LEU A 206 -1.23 -10.30 6.66
CA LEU A 206 -0.91 -11.64 7.20
C LEU A 206 -1.63 -12.77 6.47
N TRP A 207 -2.90 -12.56 6.10
CA TRP A 207 -3.67 -13.54 5.35
C TRP A 207 -3.08 -13.73 3.95
N GLN A 208 -2.81 -12.63 3.28
CA GLN A 208 -2.33 -12.60 1.90
C GLN A 208 -0.88 -13.11 1.78
N ALA A 209 -0.09 -12.99 2.86
CA ALA A 209 1.32 -13.36 2.90
C ALA A 209 1.58 -14.87 3.02
N ALA A 210 0.55 -15.71 3.06
CA ALA A 210 0.68 -17.15 3.32
C ALA A 210 1.65 -17.87 2.35
N TYR A 211 1.73 -17.41 1.11
CA TYR A 211 2.60 -17.98 0.07
C TYR A 211 3.55 -16.94 -0.55
N ALA A 212 3.59 -15.71 -0.01
CA ALA A 212 4.44 -14.66 -0.53
C ALA A 212 5.93 -14.90 -0.19
N GLU A 213 6.80 -14.46 -1.07
CA GLU A 213 8.23 -14.34 -0.78
C GLU A 213 8.52 -13.06 0.02
N PHE A 214 9.65 -13.04 0.75
CA PHE A 214 10.03 -11.93 1.61
C PHE A 214 11.43 -11.41 1.26
N VAL A 215 11.53 -10.09 1.09
CA VAL A 215 12.81 -9.40 0.94
C VAL A 215 12.96 -8.37 2.06
N PHE A 216 13.95 -8.58 2.92
CA PHE A 216 14.31 -7.65 3.98
C PHE A 216 15.58 -6.89 3.59
N SER A 217 15.45 -5.57 3.34
CA SER A 217 16.57 -4.72 2.94
C SER A 217 17.09 -3.89 4.09
N LYS A 218 18.40 -3.69 4.16
CA LYS A 218 19.06 -2.83 5.16
C LYS A 218 19.05 -1.33 4.78
N THR A 219 18.61 -1.01 3.60
CA THR A 219 18.49 0.38 3.10
C THR A 219 17.20 1.03 3.56
#